data_45bd5d3dd98e581a1c9ec24a2d48156a
#
_entry.id   45bd5d3dd98e581a1c9ec24a2d48156a
#
_cell.length_a   1.000
_cell.length_b   1.000
_cell.length_c   1.000
_cell.angle_alpha   90.00
_cell.angle_beta   90.00
_cell.angle_gamma   90.00
#
_symmetry.space_group_name_H-M   'P 1'
#
loop_
_entity.id
_entity.type
_entity.pdbx_description
1 polymer ?
#
loop_
_entity_poly.entity_id
_entity_poly.type
_entity_poly.pdbx_seq_one_letter_code
_entity_poly.pdbx_strand_id
1 'polypeptide(L)'
;GEPEFIQAVTEVFSTLEPVIEKRQDLVDAGVLERIVEPERQIIFRVPWTDDNGKPQVNRGFRIQFNSAIGPYKGGIRLHPSVNLGIIKFLGFEQIFKNSLTGLPIGGGKGGSDFDPKGKSDREIMAFCQSFMTELCKHIGADTDVPAGDIGTGAREIGYMYGQYKRIRNVYEGVLTGKGLSYGGSLARTQATGYGLLYLTAEMLKCNGSDIAGKTVAVSGAGNVAIYAIEKAHQLGAKCVTCSDSTGWIYDPEGIDV
;
A
#
# COMPACT_ATOMS: atom_id res chain seq x y z
N GLY A 1 -15.64 -7.72 16.43
CA GLY A 1 -14.72 -8.57 15.77
C GLY A 1 -13.98 -7.91 14.62
N GLU A 2 -12.79 -8.38 14.39
CA GLU A 2 -11.91 -7.93 13.31
C GLU A 2 -11.36 -9.19 12.62
N PRO A 3 -12.21 -9.95 11.89
CA PRO A 3 -11.86 -11.28 11.38
C PRO A 3 -10.64 -11.25 10.46
N GLU A 4 -10.52 -10.24 9.61
CA GLU A 4 -9.39 -10.10 8.68
C GLU A 4 -8.08 -9.88 9.42
N PHE A 5 -8.12 -9.09 10.49
CA PHE A 5 -6.93 -8.85 11.32
C PHE A 5 -6.52 -10.10 12.11
N ILE A 6 -7.48 -10.81 12.72
CA ILE A 6 -7.21 -12.04 13.46
C ILE A 6 -6.62 -13.11 12.54
N GLN A 7 -7.16 -13.26 11.34
CA GLN A 7 -6.62 -14.19 10.33
C GLN A 7 -5.16 -13.86 10.01
N ALA A 8 -4.84 -12.61 9.67
CA ALA A 8 -3.49 -12.19 9.33
C ALA A 8 -2.49 -12.42 10.48
N VAL A 9 -2.88 -12.10 11.71
CA VAL A 9 -2.04 -12.36 12.90
C VAL A 9 -1.78 -13.85 13.07
N THR A 10 -2.81 -14.68 12.94
CA THR A 10 -2.69 -16.14 13.08
C THR A 10 -1.75 -16.72 12.03
N GLU A 11 -1.91 -16.30 10.77
CA GLU A 11 -1.05 -16.77 9.66
C GLU A 11 0.41 -16.38 9.88
N VAL A 12 0.68 -15.12 10.22
CA VAL A 12 2.06 -14.65 10.46
C VAL A 12 2.66 -15.37 11.67
N PHE A 13 1.94 -15.44 12.79
CA PHE A 13 2.47 -16.05 14.01
C PHE A 13 2.77 -17.55 13.85
N SER A 14 1.95 -18.27 13.09
CA SER A 14 2.25 -19.68 12.79
C SER A 14 3.58 -19.86 12.06
N THR A 15 3.99 -18.89 11.25
CA THR A 15 5.29 -18.93 10.56
C THR A 15 6.46 -18.50 11.44
N LEU A 16 6.20 -17.75 12.52
CA LEU A 16 7.23 -17.28 13.45
C LEU A 16 7.52 -18.28 14.59
N GLU A 17 6.68 -19.27 14.79
CA GLU A 17 6.84 -20.27 15.87
C GLU A 17 8.25 -20.84 15.97
N PRO A 18 8.90 -21.32 14.89
CA PRO A 18 10.27 -21.85 14.95
C PRO A 18 11.35 -20.82 15.38
N VAL A 19 11.05 -19.54 15.21
CA VAL A 19 11.94 -18.45 15.66
C VAL A 19 11.72 -18.20 17.15
N ILE A 20 10.47 -18.11 17.58
CA ILE A 20 10.09 -17.84 18.97
C ILE A 20 10.57 -18.94 19.90
N GLU A 21 10.50 -20.21 19.51
CA GLU A 21 11.04 -21.34 20.27
C GLU A 21 12.54 -21.20 20.58
N LYS A 22 13.29 -20.49 19.75
CA LYS A 22 14.74 -20.27 19.89
C LYS A 22 15.07 -18.92 20.56
N ARG A 23 14.08 -18.08 20.78
CA ARG A 23 14.25 -16.70 21.23
C ARG A 23 13.36 -16.39 22.44
N GLN A 24 13.65 -17.08 23.56
CA GLN A 24 12.92 -16.87 24.81
C GLN A 24 12.96 -15.41 25.27
N ASP A 25 14.02 -14.69 24.96
CA ASP A 25 14.17 -13.26 25.22
C ASP A 25 13.04 -12.42 24.60
N LEU A 26 12.50 -12.80 23.44
CA LEU A 26 11.40 -12.11 22.80
C LEU A 26 10.07 -12.41 23.52
N VAL A 27 9.91 -13.62 24.00
CA VAL A 27 8.73 -14.03 24.80
C VAL A 27 8.71 -13.28 26.13
N ASP A 28 9.83 -13.31 26.85
CA ASP A 28 9.98 -12.65 28.15
C ASP A 28 9.78 -11.13 28.05
N ALA A 29 10.13 -10.55 26.91
CA ALA A 29 9.90 -9.14 26.63
C ALA A 29 8.47 -8.81 26.18
N GLY A 30 7.58 -9.79 26.03
CA GLY A 30 6.21 -9.59 25.55
C GLY A 30 6.14 -8.99 24.14
N VAL A 31 7.04 -9.41 23.23
CA VAL A 31 7.13 -8.82 21.88
C VAL A 31 5.89 -9.18 21.06
N LEU A 32 5.39 -10.41 21.19
CA LEU A 32 4.23 -10.86 20.42
C LEU A 32 2.96 -10.09 20.79
N GLU A 33 2.73 -9.87 22.07
CA GLU A 33 1.59 -9.12 22.58
C GLU A 33 1.64 -7.65 22.15
N ARG A 34 2.82 -7.06 22.13
CA ARG A 34 3.00 -5.66 21.73
C ARG A 34 2.93 -5.45 20.23
N ILE A 35 3.40 -6.40 19.41
CA ILE A 35 3.47 -6.24 17.97
C ILE A 35 2.10 -6.37 17.28
N VAL A 36 1.10 -6.92 17.95
CA VAL A 36 -0.27 -7.02 17.44
C VAL A 36 -1.14 -5.83 17.82
N GLU A 37 -0.69 -4.99 18.76
CA GLU A 37 -1.44 -3.81 19.16
C GLU A 37 -0.88 -2.56 18.48
N PRO A 38 -1.67 -1.84 17.67
CA PRO A 38 -1.21 -0.61 17.04
C PRO A 38 -1.01 0.51 18.07
N GLU A 39 0.01 1.33 17.87
CA GLU A 39 0.28 2.46 18.74
C GLU A 39 -0.87 3.49 18.75
N ARG A 40 -1.52 3.70 17.59
CA ARG A 40 -2.67 4.61 17.46
C ARG A 40 -3.62 4.17 16.36
N GLN A 41 -4.91 4.36 16.63
CA GLN A 41 -6.00 4.18 15.68
C GLN A 41 -6.77 5.49 15.55
N ILE A 42 -6.75 6.09 14.38
CA ILE A 42 -7.40 7.37 14.09
C ILE A 42 -8.56 7.11 13.16
N ILE A 43 -9.77 7.45 13.59
CA ILE A 43 -11.01 7.29 12.82
C ILE A 43 -11.67 8.65 12.74
N PHE A 44 -12.03 9.07 11.53
CA PHE A 44 -12.63 10.39 11.32
C PHE A 44 -13.70 10.36 10.23
N ARG A 45 -14.58 11.35 10.29
CA ARG A 45 -15.63 11.58 9.31
C ARG A 45 -15.07 12.38 8.12
N VAL A 46 -15.44 11.96 6.90
CA VAL A 46 -15.05 12.62 5.64
C VAL A 46 -16.31 13.09 4.92
N PRO A 47 -16.81 14.30 5.18
CA PRO A 47 -17.93 14.87 4.44
C PRO A 47 -17.45 15.50 3.14
N TRP A 48 -18.18 15.26 2.05
CA TRP A 48 -17.90 15.86 0.74
C TRP A 48 -19.21 16.04 -0.04
N THR A 49 -19.17 16.75 -1.17
CA THR A 49 -20.36 17.03 -1.98
C THR A 49 -20.15 16.45 -3.37
N ASP A 50 -21.13 15.70 -3.84
CA ASP A 50 -21.13 15.11 -5.19
C ASP A 50 -21.44 16.14 -6.28
N ASP A 51 -21.38 15.71 -7.54
CA ASP A 51 -21.61 16.55 -8.71
C ASP A 51 -23.03 17.12 -8.80
N ASN A 52 -23.99 16.50 -8.12
CA ASN A 52 -25.37 16.94 -8.02
C ASN A 52 -25.61 17.92 -6.86
N GLY A 53 -24.55 18.29 -6.12
CA GLY A 53 -24.67 19.15 -4.94
C GLY A 53 -25.15 18.43 -3.69
N LYS A 54 -25.24 17.09 -3.70
CA LYS A 54 -25.72 16.30 -2.58
C LYS A 54 -24.59 16.02 -1.60
N PRO A 55 -24.78 16.28 -0.29
CA PRO A 55 -23.81 15.90 0.74
C PRO A 55 -23.64 14.38 0.84
N GLN A 56 -22.39 13.97 0.89
CA GLN A 56 -21.95 12.59 1.08
C GLN A 56 -21.07 12.49 2.32
N VAL A 57 -21.02 11.33 2.96
CA VAL A 57 -20.19 11.09 4.15
C VAL A 57 -19.56 9.72 4.05
N ASN A 58 -18.23 9.69 4.15
CA ASN A 58 -17.44 8.48 4.29
C ASN A 58 -16.70 8.45 5.62
N ARG A 59 -16.13 7.30 5.96
CA ARG A 59 -15.29 7.12 7.13
C ARG A 59 -13.84 7.01 6.71
N GLY A 60 -12.98 7.83 7.32
CA GLY A 60 -11.54 7.77 7.14
C GLY A 60 -10.87 7.03 8.28
N PHE A 61 -9.77 6.32 7.96
CA PHE A 61 -8.96 5.55 8.91
C PHE A 61 -7.48 5.86 8.69
N ARG A 62 -6.72 5.97 9.78
CA ARG A 62 -5.27 5.89 9.79
C ARG A 62 -4.81 5.08 10.99
N ILE A 63 -4.14 3.97 10.75
CA ILE A 63 -3.53 3.13 11.79
C ILE A 63 -2.03 3.42 11.76
N GLN A 64 -1.55 4.05 12.81
CA GLN A 64 -0.14 4.24 13.12
C GLN A 64 0.27 3.03 13.93
N PHE A 65 0.81 2.01 13.23
CA PHE A 65 0.89 0.69 13.80
C PHE A 65 2.11 0.54 14.71
N ASN A 66 3.30 0.85 14.17
CA ASN A 66 4.53 0.72 14.94
C ASN A 66 5.60 1.69 14.42
N SER A 67 6.22 2.45 15.31
CA SER A 67 7.26 3.43 15.02
C SER A 67 8.64 3.07 15.57
N ALA A 68 8.84 1.84 16.06
CA ALA A 68 10.07 1.44 16.73
C ALA A 68 11.34 1.63 15.87
N ILE A 69 11.23 1.50 14.54
CA ILE A 69 12.35 1.63 13.63
C ILE A 69 12.32 2.88 12.75
N GLY A 70 11.32 3.74 12.92
CA GLY A 70 11.21 5.02 12.19
C GLY A 70 9.77 5.50 12.02
N PRO A 71 9.55 6.61 11.30
CA PRO A 71 8.22 7.16 11.05
C PRO A 71 7.26 6.12 10.46
N TYR A 72 5.97 6.21 10.81
CA TYR A 72 4.97 5.33 10.22
C TYR A 72 4.96 5.49 8.70
N LYS A 73 4.89 4.39 7.97
CA LYS A 73 4.89 4.39 6.51
C LYS A 73 3.94 3.35 5.97
N GLY A 74 3.06 3.75 5.07
CA GLY A 74 2.16 2.84 4.36
C GLY A 74 1.06 3.55 3.60
N GLY A 75 0.39 2.82 2.71
CA GLY A 75 -0.57 3.34 1.75
C GLY A 75 -1.90 3.79 2.35
N ILE A 76 -2.69 4.49 1.53
CA ILE A 76 -4.09 4.83 1.76
C ILE A 76 -4.92 4.03 0.75
N ARG A 77 -5.81 3.16 1.21
CA ARG A 77 -6.71 2.37 0.36
C ARG A 77 -8.08 3.05 0.25
N LEU A 78 -8.54 3.29 -0.96
CA LEU A 78 -9.89 3.78 -1.24
C LEU A 78 -10.69 2.67 -1.94
N HIS A 79 -11.57 2.04 -1.18
CA HIS A 79 -12.39 0.93 -1.67
C HIS A 79 -13.61 0.74 -0.76
N PRO A 80 -14.81 0.43 -1.30
CA PRO A 80 -16.03 0.30 -0.50
C PRO A 80 -15.98 -0.80 0.57
N SER A 81 -15.10 -1.79 0.44
CA SER A 81 -14.91 -2.84 1.46
C SER A 81 -14.08 -2.39 2.67
N VAL A 82 -13.46 -1.21 2.63
CA VAL A 82 -12.57 -0.75 3.70
C VAL A 82 -13.33 -0.61 5.02
N ASN A 83 -12.82 -1.26 6.04
CA ASN A 83 -13.25 -1.16 7.43
C ASN A 83 -12.03 -1.13 8.35
N LEU A 84 -12.24 -0.98 9.65
CA LEU A 84 -11.16 -0.90 10.62
C LEU A 84 -10.29 -2.16 10.64
N GLY A 85 -10.90 -3.35 10.59
CA GLY A 85 -10.20 -4.64 10.60
C GLY A 85 -9.26 -4.79 9.41
N ILE A 86 -9.74 -4.40 8.20
CA ILE A 86 -8.93 -4.40 6.98
C ILE A 86 -7.73 -3.46 7.10
N ILE A 87 -7.93 -2.23 7.56
CA ILE A 87 -6.82 -1.28 7.69
C ILE A 87 -5.86 -1.72 8.80
N LYS A 88 -6.35 -2.34 9.86
CA LYS A 88 -5.54 -2.87 10.94
C LYS A 88 -4.66 -4.04 10.47
N PHE A 89 -5.22 -5.04 9.74
CA PHE A 89 -4.41 -6.12 9.19
C PHE A 89 -3.35 -5.63 8.21
N LEU A 90 -3.71 -4.71 7.32
CA LEU A 90 -2.77 -4.13 6.36
C LEU A 90 -1.65 -3.34 7.06
N GLY A 91 -1.95 -2.68 8.17
CA GLY A 91 -0.97 -2.00 9.00
C GLY A 91 -0.01 -2.98 9.69
N PHE A 92 -0.54 -4.09 10.18
CA PHE A 92 0.23 -5.19 10.77
C PHE A 92 1.20 -5.82 9.76
N GLU A 93 0.72 -6.16 8.57
CA GLU A 93 1.60 -6.67 7.50
C GLU A 93 2.65 -5.64 7.08
N GLN A 94 2.30 -4.35 7.09
CA GLN A 94 3.19 -3.28 6.68
C GLN A 94 4.41 -3.16 7.60
N ILE A 95 4.32 -3.46 8.89
CA ILE A 95 5.48 -3.41 9.80
C ILE A 95 6.54 -4.45 9.41
N PHE A 96 6.12 -5.67 9.08
CA PHE A 96 7.04 -6.72 8.61
C PHE A 96 7.64 -6.36 7.25
N LYS A 97 6.80 -5.94 6.31
CA LYS A 97 7.25 -5.51 4.99
C LYS A 97 8.32 -4.43 5.07
N ASN A 98 8.10 -3.40 5.88
CA ASN A 98 9.04 -2.29 6.00
C ASN A 98 10.34 -2.70 6.71
N SER A 99 10.27 -3.54 7.73
CA SER A 99 11.46 -4.04 8.45
C SER A 99 12.42 -4.81 7.54
N LEU A 100 11.90 -5.54 6.55
CA LEU A 100 12.69 -6.29 5.58
C LEU A 100 13.46 -5.41 4.59
N THR A 101 13.15 -4.13 4.49
CA THR A 101 13.89 -3.19 3.62
C THR A 101 15.24 -2.75 4.20
N GLY A 102 15.46 -2.92 5.51
CA GLY A 102 16.62 -2.38 6.22
C GLY A 102 16.61 -0.86 6.37
N LEU A 103 15.54 -0.18 5.96
CA LEU A 103 15.40 1.27 6.08
C LEU A 103 14.75 1.67 7.42
N PRO A 104 15.07 2.85 7.96
CA PRO A 104 14.50 3.34 9.22
C PRO A 104 13.07 3.88 9.01
N ILE A 105 12.15 3.00 8.64
CA ILE A 105 10.74 3.29 8.42
C ILE A 105 9.86 2.31 9.21
N GLY A 106 8.96 2.85 10.00
CA GLY A 106 7.94 2.09 10.71
C GLY A 106 6.78 1.64 9.82
N GLY A 107 5.69 1.18 10.41
CA GLY A 107 4.52 0.72 9.68
C GLY A 107 3.25 1.49 10.03
N GLY A 108 2.48 1.81 9.01
CA GLY A 108 1.16 2.40 9.13
C GLY A 108 0.31 2.13 7.91
N LYS A 109 -1.00 2.29 8.07
CA LYS A 109 -1.95 2.11 6.96
C LYS A 109 -3.14 3.04 7.12
N GLY A 110 -3.67 3.52 6.00
CA GLY A 110 -4.88 4.32 5.99
C GLY A 110 -5.87 3.85 4.94
N GLY A 111 -7.04 4.43 4.96
CA GLY A 111 -8.04 4.17 3.94
C GLY A 111 -9.39 4.78 4.24
N SER A 112 -10.32 4.54 3.34
CA SER A 112 -11.73 4.93 3.46
C SER A 112 -12.60 3.97 2.67
N ASP A 113 -13.84 3.84 3.11
CA ASP A 113 -14.93 3.16 2.39
C ASP A 113 -15.43 3.92 1.14
N PHE A 114 -14.74 4.97 0.75
CA PHE A 114 -14.99 5.71 -0.49
C PHE A 114 -14.66 4.86 -1.71
N ASP A 115 -15.59 4.79 -2.67
CA ASP A 115 -15.38 4.14 -3.96
C ASP A 115 -15.04 5.18 -5.04
N PRO A 116 -13.80 5.24 -5.54
CA PRO A 116 -13.44 6.18 -6.60
C PRO A 116 -13.95 5.78 -7.99
N LYS A 117 -14.42 4.53 -8.18
CA LYS A 117 -14.92 4.07 -9.48
C LYS A 117 -16.17 4.83 -9.90
N GLY A 118 -16.18 5.34 -11.13
CA GLY A 118 -17.29 6.07 -11.68
C GLY A 118 -17.50 7.48 -11.12
N LYS A 119 -16.61 7.97 -10.26
CA LYS A 119 -16.62 9.34 -9.75
C LYS A 119 -15.88 10.28 -10.70
N SER A 120 -16.37 11.52 -10.79
CA SER A 120 -15.66 12.56 -11.52
C SER A 120 -14.38 13.01 -10.80
N ASP A 121 -13.46 13.63 -11.53
CA ASP A 121 -12.24 14.23 -10.93
C ASP A 121 -12.59 15.25 -9.85
N ARG A 122 -13.68 16.00 -10.00
CA ARG A 122 -14.17 16.98 -9.03
C ARG A 122 -14.64 16.30 -7.74
N GLU A 123 -15.38 15.21 -7.83
CA GLU A 123 -15.85 14.42 -6.68
C GLU A 123 -14.66 13.80 -5.94
N ILE A 124 -13.72 13.19 -6.68
CA ILE A 124 -12.50 12.60 -6.11
C ILE A 124 -11.65 13.68 -5.43
N MET A 125 -11.50 14.85 -6.05
CA MET A 125 -10.77 15.95 -5.45
C MET A 125 -11.46 16.45 -4.17
N ALA A 126 -12.78 16.63 -4.18
CA ALA A 126 -13.54 17.05 -3.02
C ALA A 126 -13.39 16.06 -1.85
N PHE A 127 -13.49 14.75 -2.14
CA PHE A 127 -13.24 13.71 -1.15
C PHE A 127 -11.80 13.77 -0.61
N CYS A 128 -10.78 13.79 -1.47
CA CYS A 128 -9.37 13.81 -1.08
C CYS A 128 -9.01 15.04 -0.23
N GLN A 129 -9.57 16.21 -0.56
CA GLN A 129 -9.37 17.43 0.22
C GLN A 129 -10.00 17.31 1.61
N SER A 130 -11.23 16.79 1.70
CA SER A 130 -11.90 16.56 2.98
C SER A 130 -11.16 15.53 3.83
N PHE A 131 -10.76 14.41 3.24
CA PHE A 131 -9.98 13.36 3.90
C PHE A 131 -8.66 13.92 4.48
N MET A 132 -7.93 14.72 3.68
CA MET A 132 -6.66 15.30 4.11
C MET A 132 -6.85 16.40 5.16
N THR A 133 -7.98 17.13 5.16
CA THR A 133 -8.28 18.14 6.20
C THR A 133 -8.24 17.56 7.61
N GLU A 134 -8.68 16.31 7.78
CA GLU A 134 -8.57 15.60 9.05
C GLU A 134 -7.20 14.92 9.22
N LEU A 135 -6.75 14.21 8.19
CA LEU A 135 -5.51 13.43 8.27
C LEU A 135 -4.26 14.29 8.50
N CYS A 136 -4.21 15.52 7.96
CA CYS A 136 -3.04 16.40 8.08
C CYS A 136 -2.64 16.75 9.52
N LYS A 137 -3.54 16.55 10.48
CA LYS A 137 -3.29 16.75 11.92
C LYS A 137 -2.38 15.68 12.52
N HIS A 138 -2.21 14.56 11.83
CA HIS A 138 -1.59 13.33 12.36
C HIS A 138 -0.40 12.85 11.56
N ILE A 139 -0.09 13.48 10.43
CA ILE A 139 0.98 13.08 9.51
C ILE A 139 2.02 14.18 9.33
N GLY A 140 3.18 13.81 8.82
CA GLY A 140 4.29 14.72 8.55
C GLY A 140 5.52 13.93 8.10
N ALA A 141 6.52 14.65 7.57
CA ALA A 141 7.74 14.04 7.01
C ALA A 141 8.48 13.12 7.99
N ASP A 142 8.50 13.49 9.26
CA ASP A 142 9.24 12.80 10.32
C ASP A 142 8.33 12.01 11.29
N THR A 143 7.02 11.99 11.03
CA THR A 143 6.04 11.36 11.90
C THR A 143 5.36 10.18 11.21
N ASP A 144 4.70 10.47 10.09
CA ASP A 144 3.88 9.50 9.36
C ASP A 144 3.79 9.90 7.89
N VAL A 145 4.27 9.05 7.00
CA VAL A 145 4.36 9.32 5.56
C VAL A 145 3.46 8.35 4.79
N PRO A 146 2.21 8.75 4.47
CA PRO A 146 1.32 7.95 3.66
C PRO A 146 1.80 7.78 2.21
N ALA A 147 1.17 6.85 1.49
CA ALA A 147 1.46 6.49 0.11
C ALA A 147 0.20 6.08 -0.64
N GLY A 148 0.34 5.78 -1.94
CA GLY A 148 -0.72 5.14 -2.71
C GLY A 148 -0.96 3.68 -2.33
N ASP A 149 -2.16 3.22 -2.62
CA ASP A 149 -2.63 1.83 -2.51
C ASP A 149 -3.81 1.63 -3.48
N ILE A 150 -4.60 0.58 -3.34
CA ILE A 150 -5.81 0.37 -4.16
C ILE A 150 -6.69 1.63 -4.12
N GLY A 151 -7.09 2.12 -5.29
CA GLY A 151 -7.94 3.31 -5.45
C GLY A 151 -7.23 4.65 -5.20
N THR A 152 -5.94 4.64 -4.90
CA THR A 152 -5.15 5.86 -4.64
C THR A 152 -3.90 5.87 -5.51
N GLY A 153 -3.98 6.50 -6.66
CA GLY A 153 -2.88 6.69 -7.59
C GLY A 153 -2.27 8.10 -7.50
N ALA A 154 -1.51 8.48 -8.52
CA ALA A 154 -0.81 9.76 -8.59
C ALA A 154 -1.78 10.96 -8.52
N ARG A 155 -2.99 10.85 -9.11
CA ARG A 155 -4.04 11.86 -9.08
C ARG A 155 -4.50 12.14 -7.64
N GLU A 156 -4.90 11.09 -6.92
CA GLU A 156 -5.38 11.19 -5.54
C GLU A 156 -4.29 11.70 -4.60
N ILE A 157 -3.06 11.21 -4.76
CA ILE A 157 -1.89 11.71 -4.02
C ILE A 157 -1.66 13.20 -4.31
N GLY A 158 -1.82 13.63 -5.55
CA GLY A 158 -1.71 15.05 -5.93
C GLY A 158 -2.74 15.92 -5.22
N TYR A 159 -4.01 15.50 -5.20
CA TYR A 159 -5.08 16.22 -4.49
C TYR A 159 -4.84 16.27 -2.97
N MET A 160 -4.42 15.16 -2.38
CA MET A 160 -4.11 15.08 -0.94
C MET A 160 -2.91 15.97 -0.58
N TYR A 161 -1.83 15.92 -1.37
CA TYR A 161 -0.66 16.74 -1.13
C TYR A 161 -0.93 18.23 -1.28
N GLY A 162 -1.70 18.61 -2.31
CA GLY A 162 -2.12 19.99 -2.50
C GLY A 162 -2.90 20.53 -1.31
N GLN A 163 -3.81 19.75 -0.76
CA GLN A 163 -4.58 20.12 0.43
C GLN A 163 -3.70 20.18 1.69
N TYR A 164 -2.81 19.22 1.89
CA TYR A 164 -1.84 19.24 2.98
C TYR A 164 -1.02 20.53 2.96
N LYS A 165 -0.44 20.87 1.80
CA LYS A 165 0.34 22.08 1.61
C LYS A 165 -0.47 23.35 1.91
N ARG A 166 -1.74 23.42 1.48
CA ARG A 166 -2.62 24.55 1.77
C ARG A 166 -2.85 24.76 3.25
N ILE A 167 -3.08 23.68 4.00
CA ILE A 167 -3.40 23.76 5.44
C ILE A 167 -2.14 24.03 6.26
N ARG A 168 -1.06 23.28 5.98
CA ARG A 168 0.18 23.32 6.77
C ARG A 168 1.10 24.47 6.36
N ASN A 169 0.92 25.01 5.16
CA ASN A 169 1.78 26.04 4.55
C ASN A 169 3.27 25.65 4.52
N VAL A 170 3.57 24.39 4.26
CA VAL A 170 4.93 23.83 4.17
C VAL A 170 5.10 23.02 2.90
N TYR A 171 6.34 22.93 2.42
CA TYR A 171 6.75 22.02 1.35
C TYR A 171 7.73 21.01 1.94
N GLU A 172 7.24 19.82 2.23
CA GLU A 172 8.02 18.79 2.92
C GLU A 172 7.81 17.39 2.35
N GLY A 173 8.61 16.43 2.81
CA GLY A 173 8.63 15.03 2.36
C GLY A 173 7.47 14.17 2.83
N VAL A 174 6.29 14.73 3.08
CA VAL A 174 5.07 13.98 3.38
C VAL A 174 4.46 13.42 2.10
N LEU A 175 3.84 12.25 2.16
CA LEU A 175 3.29 11.50 1.04
C LEU A 175 4.33 11.04 0.00
N THR A 176 4.34 9.77 -0.34
CA THR A 176 5.07 9.22 -1.49
C THR A 176 4.12 8.90 -2.64
N GLY A 177 4.65 8.85 -3.87
CA GLY A 177 3.82 8.71 -5.08
C GLY A 177 3.42 10.05 -5.69
N LYS A 178 4.06 11.15 -5.28
CA LYS A 178 3.88 12.48 -5.86
C LYS A 178 4.44 12.54 -7.28
N GLY A 179 3.94 13.46 -8.09
CA GLY A 179 4.51 13.78 -9.39
C GLY A 179 5.93 14.33 -9.28
N LEU A 180 6.75 14.13 -10.30
CA LEU A 180 8.16 14.56 -10.31
C LEU A 180 8.33 16.08 -10.10
N SER A 181 7.39 16.87 -10.62
CA SER A 181 7.42 18.34 -10.50
C SER A 181 7.15 18.87 -9.09
N TYR A 182 6.69 18.03 -8.16
CA TYR A 182 6.39 18.44 -6.78
C TYR A 182 6.87 17.41 -5.74
N GLY A 183 8.07 16.91 -5.90
CA GLY A 183 8.78 16.13 -4.90
C GLY A 183 8.64 14.61 -5.05
N GLY A 184 8.23 14.12 -6.22
CA GLY A 184 8.21 12.70 -6.54
C GLY A 184 9.60 12.13 -6.84
N SER A 185 9.73 10.81 -6.82
CA SER A 185 10.96 10.08 -7.11
C SER A 185 10.87 9.37 -8.45
N LEU A 186 11.99 9.32 -9.17
CA LEU A 186 12.14 8.49 -10.37
C LEU A 186 11.98 7.00 -10.02
N ALA A 187 11.60 6.20 -11.02
CA ALA A 187 11.42 4.75 -10.94
C ALA A 187 10.37 4.27 -9.91
N ARG A 188 9.65 5.17 -9.21
CA ARG A 188 8.63 4.76 -8.24
C ARG A 188 7.48 3.98 -8.87
N THR A 189 7.11 4.35 -10.09
CA THR A 189 6.01 3.70 -10.83
C THR A 189 6.34 2.25 -11.14
N GLN A 190 7.57 1.96 -11.52
CA GLN A 190 8.06 0.62 -11.88
C GLN A 190 8.44 -0.23 -10.66
N ALA A 191 8.75 0.41 -9.54
CA ALA A 191 9.48 -0.21 -8.43
C ALA A 191 8.87 -1.52 -7.91
N THR A 192 7.55 -1.59 -7.77
CA THR A 192 6.89 -2.79 -7.22
C THR A 192 6.92 -3.95 -8.20
N GLY A 193 6.55 -3.72 -9.46
CA GLY A 193 6.60 -4.76 -10.50
C GLY A 193 8.02 -5.26 -10.75
N TYR A 194 8.97 -4.34 -10.85
CA TYR A 194 10.39 -4.68 -11.05
C TYR A 194 10.95 -5.45 -9.85
N GLY A 195 10.69 -4.99 -8.63
CA GLY A 195 11.14 -5.66 -7.41
C GLY A 195 10.61 -7.08 -7.27
N LEU A 196 9.34 -7.30 -7.65
CA LEU A 196 8.75 -8.63 -7.71
C LEU A 196 9.54 -9.57 -8.61
N LEU A 197 9.91 -9.13 -9.81
CA LEU A 197 10.64 -9.97 -10.76
C LEU A 197 12.10 -10.18 -10.34
N TYR A 198 12.74 -9.20 -9.71
CA TYR A 198 14.07 -9.40 -9.14
C TYR A 198 14.05 -10.45 -8.03
N LEU A 199 13.10 -10.37 -7.10
CA LEU A 199 12.93 -11.39 -6.07
C LEU A 199 12.66 -12.77 -6.66
N THR A 200 11.78 -12.86 -7.66
CA THR A 200 11.47 -14.12 -8.36
C THR A 200 12.73 -14.71 -9.02
N ALA A 201 13.55 -13.89 -9.66
CA ALA A 201 14.79 -14.35 -10.26
C ALA A 201 15.76 -14.92 -9.20
N GLU A 202 15.92 -14.25 -8.06
CA GLU A 202 16.77 -14.76 -6.97
C GLU A 202 16.20 -16.05 -6.35
N MET A 203 14.88 -16.14 -6.16
CA MET A 203 14.24 -17.39 -5.70
C MET A 203 14.50 -18.55 -6.66
N LEU A 204 14.42 -18.33 -7.97
CA LEU A 204 14.72 -19.36 -8.97
C LEU A 204 16.19 -19.80 -8.91
N LYS A 205 17.13 -18.85 -8.79
CA LYS A 205 18.56 -19.16 -8.63
C LYS A 205 18.84 -20.02 -7.39
N CYS A 206 18.22 -19.71 -6.26
CA CYS A 206 18.33 -20.51 -5.04
C CYS A 206 17.83 -21.95 -5.24
N ASN A 207 16.94 -22.18 -6.20
CA ASN A 207 16.43 -23.49 -6.58
C ASN A 207 17.10 -24.10 -7.81
N GLY A 208 18.27 -23.59 -8.21
CA GLY A 208 19.04 -24.09 -9.35
C GLY A 208 18.38 -23.87 -10.70
N SER A 209 17.52 -22.84 -10.82
CA SER A 209 16.80 -22.47 -12.03
C SER A 209 17.05 -21.02 -12.42
N ASP A 210 16.57 -20.61 -13.59
CA ASP A 210 16.67 -19.24 -14.09
C ASP A 210 15.30 -18.77 -14.56
N ILE A 211 15.07 -17.46 -14.56
CA ILE A 211 13.86 -16.84 -15.08
C ILE A 211 13.85 -16.79 -16.60
N ALA A 212 15.02 -16.73 -17.23
CA ALA A 212 15.13 -16.73 -18.68
C ALA A 212 14.51 -17.99 -19.28
N GLY A 213 13.73 -17.83 -20.35
CA GLY A 213 13.01 -18.91 -21.01
C GLY A 213 11.78 -19.44 -20.26
N LYS A 214 11.43 -18.91 -19.10
CA LYS A 214 10.21 -19.30 -18.39
C LYS A 214 8.96 -18.70 -19.02
N THR A 215 7.86 -19.43 -18.96
CA THR A 215 6.52 -18.90 -19.21
C THR A 215 5.96 -18.34 -17.90
N VAL A 216 5.49 -17.10 -17.95
CA VAL A 216 4.96 -16.37 -16.79
C VAL A 216 3.48 -16.07 -17.01
N ALA A 217 2.66 -16.38 -16.01
CA ALA A 217 1.27 -15.96 -15.97
C ALA A 217 1.10 -14.84 -14.95
N VAL A 218 0.51 -13.72 -15.38
CA VAL A 218 0.21 -12.58 -14.52
C VAL A 218 -1.29 -12.42 -14.38
N SER A 219 -1.76 -12.31 -13.13
CA SER A 219 -3.13 -11.91 -12.81
C SER A 219 -3.13 -10.43 -12.46
N GLY A 220 -4.00 -9.65 -13.11
CA GLY A 220 -4.07 -8.20 -12.97
C GLY A 220 -3.65 -7.48 -14.26
N ALA A 221 -4.09 -6.19 -14.38
CA ALA A 221 -3.72 -5.27 -15.46
C ALA A 221 -3.43 -3.87 -14.90
N GLY A 222 -3.19 -3.76 -13.60
CA GLY A 222 -2.83 -2.52 -12.94
C GLY A 222 -1.33 -2.23 -13.00
N ASN A 223 -0.91 -1.18 -12.30
CA ASN A 223 0.48 -0.72 -12.28
C ASN A 223 1.50 -1.84 -12.01
N VAL A 224 1.29 -2.66 -10.97
CA VAL A 224 2.22 -3.74 -10.62
C VAL A 224 2.30 -4.78 -11.73
N ALA A 225 1.16 -5.18 -12.29
CA ALA A 225 1.08 -6.20 -13.34
C ALA A 225 1.82 -5.75 -14.60
N ILE A 226 1.55 -4.53 -15.08
CA ILE A 226 2.18 -3.98 -16.29
C ILE A 226 3.71 -4.00 -16.16
N TYR A 227 4.24 -3.45 -15.08
CA TYR A 227 5.70 -3.42 -14.88
C TYR A 227 6.30 -4.77 -14.51
N ALA A 228 5.53 -5.71 -13.96
CA ALA A 228 5.96 -7.09 -13.82
C ALA A 228 6.11 -7.79 -15.18
N ILE A 229 5.15 -7.61 -16.09
CA ILE A 229 5.23 -8.15 -17.45
C ILE A 229 6.42 -7.57 -18.19
N GLU A 230 6.57 -6.24 -18.21
CA GLU A 230 7.71 -5.55 -18.83
C GLU A 230 9.04 -6.10 -18.32
N LYS A 231 9.20 -6.22 -16.98
CA LYS A 231 10.43 -6.72 -16.38
C LYS A 231 10.66 -8.21 -16.68
N ALA A 232 9.61 -9.02 -16.71
CA ALA A 232 9.71 -10.44 -17.07
C ALA A 232 10.31 -10.59 -18.49
N HIS A 233 9.83 -9.82 -19.45
CA HIS A 233 10.37 -9.79 -20.82
C HIS A 233 11.83 -9.33 -20.85
N GLN A 234 12.17 -8.25 -20.12
CA GLN A 234 13.56 -7.77 -20.03
C GLN A 234 14.53 -8.83 -19.43
N LEU A 235 14.04 -9.72 -18.58
CA LEU A 235 14.81 -10.83 -18.01
C LEU A 235 14.76 -12.10 -18.86
N GLY A 236 14.17 -12.06 -20.04
CA GLY A 236 14.13 -13.18 -20.99
C GLY A 236 13.02 -14.20 -20.73
N ALA A 237 12.06 -13.90 -19.87
CA ALA A 237 10.85 -14.71 -19.73
C ALA A 237 9.77 -14.29 -20.74
N LYS A 238 8.78 -15.16 -20.97
CA LYS A 238 7.62 -14.89 -21.82
C LYS A 238 6.35 -14.81 -20.96
N CYS A 239 5.76 -13.62 -20.87
CA CYS A 239 4.49 -13.43 -20.17
C CYS A 239 3.32 -13.67 -21.12
N VAL A 240 2.39 -14.54 -20.75
CA VAL A 240 1.32 -15.01 -21.65
C VAL A 240 -0.09 -14.64 -21.19
N THR A 241 -0.27 -14.11 -19.98
CA THR A 241 -1.59 -13.72 -19.45
C THR A 241 -1.59 -12.34 -18.81
N CYS A 242 -2.74 -11.68 -18.89
CA CYS A 242 -3.07 -10.47 -18.16
C CYS A 242 -4.58 -10.49 -17.90
N SER A 243 -5.05 -9.91 -16.78
CA SER A 243 -6.48 -9.92 -16.44
C SER A 243 -6.89 -8.72 -15.59
N ASP A 244 -8.18 -8.39 -15.63
CA ASP A 244 -8.83 -7.46 -14.71
C ASP A 244 -10.19 -8.01 -14.24
N SER A 245 -11.02 -7.18 -13.60
CA SER A 245 -12.34 -7.58 -13.15
C SER A 245 -13.36 -7.80 -14.28
N THR A 246 -13.05 -7.41 -15.51
CA THR A 246 -13.93 -7.51 -16.68
C THR A 246 -13.58 -8.66 -17.60
N GLY A 247 -12.33 -9.15 -17.54
CA GLY A 247 -11.88 -10.25 -18.40
C GLY A 247 -10.39 -10.56 -18.28
N TRP A 248 -9.94 -11.40 -19.19
CA TRP A 248 -8.54 -11.83 -19.28
C TRP A 248 -8.12 -11.95 -20.73
N ILE A 249 -6.83 -11.84 -20.97
CA ILE A 249 -6.21 -12.14 -22.25
C ILE A 249 -5.18 -13.25 -22.08
N TYR A 250 -5.02 -14.04 -23.14
CA TYR A 250 -3.99 -15.07 -23.25
C TYR A 250 -3.37 -15.01 -24.62
N ASP A 251 -2.07 -14.81 -24.69
CA ASP A 251 -1.29 -14.87 -25.90
C ASP A 251 -0.11 -15.84 -25.71
N PRO A 252 -0.11 -17.01 -26.39
CA PRO A 252 0.97 -17.98 -26.28
C PRO A 252 2.31 -17.49 -26.85
N GLU A 253 2.29 -16.47 -27.74
CA GLU A 253 3.50 -15.85 -28.28
C GLU A 253 4.09 -14.78 -27.36
N GLY A 254 3.34 -14.36 -26.35
CA GLY A 254 3.72 -13.35 -25.35
C GLY A 254 2.95 -12.05 -25.53
N ILE A 255 2.49 -11.51 -24.39
CA ILE A 255 1.75 -10.25 -24.33
C ILE A 255 2.69 -9.08 -24.59
N ASP A 256 2.34 -8.20 -25.52
CA ASP A 256 2.98 -6.90 -25.72
C ASP A 256 2.44 -5.88 -24.73
N VAL A 257 3.31 -5.01 -24.15
CA VAL A 257 2.99 -4.04 -23.07
C VAL A 257 3.34 -2.63 -23.46
#